data_2a1814ef6c330026b73366338df02d48
#
_entry.id   2a1814ef6c330026b73366338df02d48
#
_cell.length_a   1.000
_cell.length_b   1.000
_cell.length_c   1.000
_cell.angle_alpha   90.00
_cell.angle_beta   90.00
_cell.angle_gamma   90.00
#
_symmetry.space_group_name_H-M   'P 1'
#
loop_
_entity.id
_entity.type
_entity.pdbx_description
1 polymer ?
#
loop_
_entity_poly.entity_id
_entity_poly.type
_entity_poly.pdbx_seq_one_letter_code
_entity_poly.pdbx_strand_id
1 'polypeptide(L)'
;MKTPLMALSVVSILCSAGLAFAAEFAPLPKGFREWVHTKSMVIPDKTHGLYGFHNIYANKKAIPTLKSGGTYPDGAAFVVSFYEVKNEGGASNQGAKIMDAVMVKTAKAKATGGWAYGVYDPMGKKKAVDVVKGCYECHNAQAKATDYVFEKYID
;
A
#
# COMPACT_ATOMS: atom_id res chain seq x y z
N MET A 1 -25.75 64.25 -30.24
CA MET A 1 -24.55 63.49 -29.92
C MET A 1 -24.95 62.38 -28.93
N LYS A 2 -24.97 61.06 -29.36
CA LYS A 2 -25.38 59.94 -28.55
C LYS A 2 -24.12 59.18 -28.15
N THR A 3 -23.79 59.17 -26.87
CA THR A 3 -22.69 58.36 -26.29
C THR A 3 -23.09 56.94 -26.13
N PRO A 4 -22.28 55.93 -26.57
CA PRO A 4 -22.58 54.54 -26.32
C PRO A 4 -22.10 54.12 -24.92
N LEU A 5 -22.99 53.46 -24.16
CA LEU A 5 -22.69 52.78 -22.92
C LEU A 5 -21.88 51.49 -23.24
N MET A 6 -20.64 51.44 -22.78
CA MET A 6 -19.83 50.22 -22.81
C MET A 6 -20.26 49.33 -21.64
N ALA A 7 -20.84 48.14 -21.95
CA ALA A 7 -21.13 47.14 -20.96
C ALA A 7 -19.86 46.34 -20.65
N LEU A 8 -19.38 46.43 -19.40
CA LEU A 8 -18.24 45.68 -18.88
C LEU A 8 -18.72 44.29 -18.46
N SER A 9 -18.45 43.26 -19.28
CA SER A 9 -18.73 41.90 -18.93
C SER A 9 -17.68 41.39 -17.94
N VAL A 10 -18.08 41.16 -16.69
CA VAL A 10 -17.24 40.52 -15.67
C VAL A 10 -17.32 39.00 -15.88
N VAL A 11 -16.25 38.41 -16.41
CA VAL A 11 -16.10 36.96 -16.49
C VAL A 11 -15.65 36.45 -15.13
N SER A 12 -16.57 35.86 -14.35
CA SER A 12 -16.24 35.18 -13.10
C SER A 12 -15.60 33.83 -13.41
N ILE A 13 -14.28 33.74 -13.23
CA ILE A 13 -13.54 32.46 -13.28
C ILE A 13 -13.85 31.75 -11.97
N LEU A 14 -14.75 30.73 -12.02
CA LEU A 14 -14.92 29.75 -10.94
C LEU A 14 -13.68 28.86 -10.87
N CYS A 15 -12.77 29.18 -9.97
CA CYS A 15 -11.65 28.33 -9.62
C CYS A 15 -12.21 27.16 -8.80
N SER A 16 -12.47 26.01 -9.44
CA SER A 16 -12.81 24.78 -8.74
C SER A 16 -11.56 24.29 -8.02
N ALA A 17 -11.45 24.60 -6.71
CA ALA A 17 -10.46 24.01 -5.84
C ALA A 17 -10.75 22.49 -5.75
N GLY A 18 -10.00 21.69 -6.52
CA GLY A 18 -10.02 20.24 -6.39
C GLY A 18 -9.59 19.87 -4.99
N LEU A 19 -10.47 19.19 -4.24
CA LEU A 19 -10.14 18.63 -2.93
C LEU A 19 -9.05 17.56 -3.14
N ALA A 20 -7.80 17.91 -2.90
CA ALA A 20 -6.70 16.95 -2.85
C ALA A 20 -6.89 16.10 -1.59
N PHE A 21 -7.30 14.85 -1.75
CA PHE A 21 -7.36 13.91 -0.64
C PHE A 21 -5.93 13.49 -0.29
N ALA A 22 -5.53 13.72 0.97
CA ALA A 22 -4.27 13.19 1.49
C ALA A 22 -4.31 11.66 1.51
N ALA A 23 -3.17 11.02 1.21
CA ALA A 23 -3.05 9.58 1.34
C ALA A 23 -3.17 9.16 2.82
N GLU A 24 -4.04 8.18 3.09
CA GLU A 24 -4.22 7.62 4.43
C GLU A 24 -3.03 6.73 4.80
N PHE A 25 -2.50 6.90 6.02
CA PHE A 25 -1.40 6.09 6.53
C PHE A 25 -1.96 4.94 7.38
N ALA A 26 -1.64 3.68 7.03
CA ALA A 26 -2.11 2.50 7.75
C ALA A 26 -1.33 2.29 9.05
N PRO A 27 -1.99 2.09 10.21
CA PRO A 27 -1.31 1.67 11.43
C PRO A 27 -0.82 0.23 11.33
N LEU A 28 0.32 -0.09 12.00
CA LEU A 28 0.79 -1.48 12.11
C LEU A 28 -0.15 -2.26 13.06
N PRO A 29 -0.84 -3.30 12.59
CA PRO A 29 -1.76 -4.04 13.43
C PRO A 29 -1.02 -4.81 14.52
N LYS A 30 -1.50 -4.73 15.77
CA LYS A 30 -0.99 -5.58 16.85
C LYS A 30 -1.35 -7.05 16.58
N GLY A 31 -0.45 -7.97 16.89
CA GLY A 31 -0.70 -9.41 16.74
C GLY A 31 -0.80 -9.91 15.30
N PHE A 32 -0.39 -9.16 14.30
CA PHE A 32 -0.48 -9.58 12.90
C PHE A 32 0.28 -10.89 12.59
N ARG A 33 1.25 -11.27 13.44
CA ARG A 33 1.97 -12.54 13.29
C ARG A 33 1.11 -13.78 13.59
N GLU A 34 -0.07 -13.59 14.20
CA GLU A 34 -1.08 -14.62 14.42
C GLU A 34 -2.06 -14.75 13.24
N TRP A 35 -1.91 -13.89 12.22
CA TRP A 35 -2.70 -13.96 11.00
C TRP A 35 -2.26 -15.12 10.12
N VAL A 36 -3.05 -15.42 9.09
CA VAL A 36 -2.68 -16.44 8.12
C VAL A 36 -1.41 -16.00 7.38
N HIS A 37 -0.36 -16.82 7.48
CA HIS A 37 0.83 -16.67 6.65
C HIS A 37 0.49 -17.18 5.26
N THR A 38 0.50 -16.29 4.26
CA THR A 38 0.02 -16.60 2.91
C THR A 38 1.14 -16.97 1.97
N LYS A 39 2.37 -16.45 2.20
CA LYS A 39 3.50 -16.67 1.32
C LYS A 39 4.82 -16.24 1.96
N SER A 40 5.89 -16.93 1.60
CA SER A 40 7.27 -16.44 1.72
C SER A 40 7.89 -16.28 0.33
N MET A 41 8.73 -15.25 0.16
CA MET A 41 9.52 -15.05 -1.06
C MET A 41 10.84 -14.37 -0.75
N VAL A 42 11.80 -14.48 -1.67
CA VAL A 42 13.10 -13.83 -1.54
C VAL A 42 13.37 -12.97 -2.78
N ILE A 43 13.74 -11.72 -2.54
CA ILE A 43 14.36 -10.85 -3.55
C ILE A 43 15.84 -10.73 -3.18
N PRO A 44 16.74 -11.48 -3.84
CA PRO A 44 18.13 -11.60 -3.42
C PRO A 44 19.02 -10.43 -3.88
N ASP A 45 18.55 -9.61 -4.81
CA ASP A 45 19.28 -8.46 -5.32
C ASP A 45 19.28 -7.32 -4.29
N LYS A 46 20.46 -7.04 -3.73
CA LYS A 46 20.64 -5.98 -2.71
C LYS A 46 20.41 -4.56 -3.25
N THR A 47 20.42 -4.38 -4.57
CA THR A 47 20.13 -3.08 -5.20
C THR A 47 18.64 -2.86 -5.44
N HIS A 48 17.83 -3.89 -5.33
CA HIS A 48 16.39 -3.80 -5.46
C HIS A 48 15.76 -3.12 -4.24
N GLY A 49 14.88 -2.14 -4.46
CA GLY A 49 14.23 -1.37 -3.38
C GLY A 49 13.42 -2.20 -2.38
N LEU A 50 13.06 -3.44 -2.75
CA LEU A 50 12.39 -4.42 -1.90
C LEU A 50 13.27 -5.64 -1.62
N TYR A 51 14.61 -5.45 -1.54
CA TYR A 51 15.53 -6.52 -1.17
C TYR A 51 15.11 -7.19 0.14
N GLY A 52 15.25 -8.51 0.20
CA GLY A 52 15.11 -9.26 1.44
C GLY A 52 14.29 -10.54 1.32
N PHE A 53 14.21 -11.22 2.44
CA PHE A 53 13.31 -12.34 2.69
C PHE A 53 11.98 -11.77 3.19
N HIS A 54 10.88 -12.12 2.53
CA HIS A 54 9.55 -11.57 2.81
C HIS A 54 8.64 -12.65 3.37
N ASN A 55 7.98 -12.36 4.49
CA ASN A 55 6.86 -13.14 5.00
C ASN A 55 5.60 -12.30 4.94
N ILE A 56 4.56 -12.82 4.31
CA ILE A 56 3.32 -12.11 4.02
C ILE A 56 2.20 -12.72 4.85
N TYR A 57 1.50 -11.85 5.57
CA TYR A 57 0.39 -12.21 6.46
C TYR A 57 -0.88 -11.50 6.02
N ALA A 58 -1.99 -12.23 6.00
CA ALA A 58 -3.32 -11.69 5.70
C ALA A 58 -4.27 -11.91 6.86
N ASN A 59 -5.07 -10.89 7.20
CA ASN A 59 -6.08 -11.04 8.23
C ASN A 59 -7.29 -11.86 7.75
N LYS A 60 -8.14 -12.28 8.68
CA LYS A 60 -9.32 -13.12 8.37
C LYS A 60 -10.26 -12.49 7.34
N LYS A 61 -10.35 -11.15 7.27
CA LYS A 61 -11.19 -10.45 6.30
C LYS A 61 -10.65 -10.52 4.88
N ALA A 62 -9.33 -10.59 4.71
CA ALA A 62 -8.70 -10.66 3.39
C ALA A 62 -8.77 -12.07 2.76
N ILE A 63 -8.80 -13.14 3.56
CA ILE A 63 -8.66 -14.52 3.09
C ILE A 63 -9.74 -14.93 2.08
N PRO A 64 -11.05 -14.66 2.25
CA PRO A 64 -12.05 -15.05 1.26
C PRO A 64 -11.76 -14.47 -0.13
N THR A 65 -11.48 -13.17 -0.21
CA THR A 65 -11.18 -12.49 -1.48
C THR A 65 -9.84 -12.94 -2.06
N LEU A 66 -8.84 -13.21 -1.21
CA LEU A 66 -7.55 -13.74 -1.66
C LEU A 66 -7.70 -15.09 -2.37
N LYS A 67 -8.64 -15.94 -1.92
CA LYS A 67 -8.94 -17.25 -2.52
C LYS A 67 -9.79 -17.15 -3.79
N SER A 68 -10.84 -16.34 -3.77
CA SER A 68 -11.84 -16.29 -4.85
C SER A 68 -11.63 -15.17 -5.88
N GLY A 69 -10.75 -14.21 -5.58
CA GLY A 69 -10.62 -12.96 -6.34
C GLY A 69 -11.73 -11.95 -6.01
N GLY A 70 -11.68 -10.79 -6.67
CA GLY A 70 -12.65 -9.71 -6.50
C GLY A 70 -12.14 -8.54 -5.68
N THR A 71 -13.07 -7.72 -5.19
CA THR A 71 -12.75 -6.53 -4.38
C THR A 71 -12.68 -6.88 -2.90
N TYR A 72 -11.62 -6.46 -2.22
CA TYR A 72 -11.45 -6.70 -0.78
C TYR A 72 -12.43 -5.87 0.06
N PRO A 73 -13.01 -6.45 1.11
CA PRO A 73 -13.90 -5.73 2.02
C PRO A 73 -13.13 -4.72 2.89
N ASP A 74 -13.83 -3.70 3.37
CA ASP A 74 -13.27 -2.72 4.31
C ASP A 74 -12.69 -3.40 5.55
N GLY A 75 -11.46 -3.02 5.92
CA GLY A 75 -10.69 -3.64 6.99
C GLY A 75 -9.97 -4.94 6.60
N ALA A 76 -10.00 -5.39 5.34
CA ALA A 76 -9.04 -6.38 4.86
C ALA A 76 -7.62 -5.81 4.97
N ALA A 77 -6.65 -6.62 5.42
CA ALA A 77 -5.31 -6.12 5.65
C ALA A 77 -4.25 -7.18 5.36
N PHE A 78 -3.10 -6.69 4.88
CA PHE A 78 -1.88 -7.47 4.66
C PHE A 78 -0.71 -6.80 5.37
N VAL A 79 0.19 -7.61 5.89
CA VAL A 79 1.49 -7.17 6.41
C VAL A 79 2.59 -8.00 5.77
N VAL A 80 3.61 -7.34 5.26
CA VAL A 80 4.83 -7.97 4.77
C VAL A 80 5.96 -7.63 5.71
N SER A 81 6.56 -8.66 6.32
CA SER A 81 7.77 -8.50 7.12
C SER A 81 8.99 -8.79 6.27
N PHE A 82 9.94 -7.86 6.23
CA PHE A 82 11.19 -7.94 5.47
C PHE A 82 12.36 -8.26 6.38
N TYR A 83 13.20 -9.20 5.94
CA TYR A 83 14.39 -9.62 6.65
C TYR A 83 15.59 -9.67 5.69
N GLU A 84 16.79 -9.52 6.21
CA GLU A 84 18.00 -9.81 5.47
C GLU A 84 18.00 -11.27 4.98
N VAL A 85 18.65 -11.50 3.84
CA VAL A 85 18.88 -12.86 3.33
C VAL A 85 20.23 -13.33 3.82
N LYS A 86 20.26 -14.42 4.60
CA LYS A 86 21.46 -15.13 5.02
C LYS A 86 21.57 -16.44 4.26
N ASN A 87 22.64 -16.57 3.47
CA ASN A 87 22.93 -17.80 2.75
C ASN A 87 23.99 -18.59 3.53
N GLU A 88 23.56 -19.66 4.17
CA GLU A 88 24.38 -20.52 5.01
C GLU A 88 24.01 -21.99 4.79
N GLY A 89 25.00 -22.85 4.65
CA GLY A 89 24.78 -24.32 4.51
C GLY A 89 23.94 -24.73 3.30
N GLY A 90 23.96 -23.96 2.20
CA GLY A 90 23.13 -24.21 1.02
C GLY A 90 21.69 -23.75 1.14
N ALA A 91 21.31 -23.08 2.24
CA ALA A 91 19.97 -22.55 2.48
C ALA A 91 19.96 -21.01 2.51
N SER A 92 18.84 -20.41 2.08
CA SER A 92 18.54 -18.99 2.28
C SER A 92 17.65 -18.82 3.50
N ASN A 93 18.21 -18.27 4.58
CA ASN A 93 17.55 -18.07 5.86
C ASN A 93 17.20 -16.61 6.09
N GLN A 94 16.24 -16.36 6.99
CA GLN A 94 15.95 -15.02 7.46
C GLN A 94 17.07 -14.52 8.37
N GLY A 95 17.58 -13.33 8.06
CA GLY A 95 18.51 -12.59 8.92
C GLY A 95 17.80 -11.58 9.81
N ALA A 96 18.48 -10.46 10.05
CA ALA A 96 17.93 -9.35 10.82
C ALA A 96 16.68 -8.76 10.14
N LYS A 97 15.72 -8.31 10.95
CA LYS A 97 14.52 -7.64 10.44
C LYS A 97 14.89 -6.30 9.82
N ILE A 98 14.36 -6.01 8.64
CA ILE A 98 14.57 -4.74 7.92
C ILE A 98 13.42 -3.77 8.18
N MET A 99 12.17 -4.24 7.99
CA MET A 99 10.98 -3.42 8.15
C MET A 99 9.70 -4.26 8.14
N ASP A 100 8.58 -3.65 8.48
CA ASP A 100 7.24 -4.12 8.12
C ASP A 100 6.58 -3.11 7.17
N ALA A 101 5.95 -3.60 6.12
CA ALA A 101 5.04 -2.83 5.27
C ALA A 101 3.61 -3.34 5.47
N VAL A 102 2.66 -2.44 5.57
CA VAL A 102 1.25 -2.77 5.80
C VAL A 102 0.36 -2.08 4.78
N MET A 103 -0.69 -2.76 4.35
CA MET A 103 -1.79 -2.17 3.60
C MET A 103 -3.13 -2.58 4.22
N VAL A 104 -4.06 -1.62 4.32
CA VAL A 104 -5.39 -1.83 4.91
C VAL A 104 -6.44 -1.24 3.98
N LYS A 105 -7.43 -2.04 3.60
CA LYS A 105 -8.58 -1.57 2.82
C LYS A 105 -9.43 -0.64 3.65
N THR A 106 -9.69 0.57 3.13
CA THR A 106 -10.55 1.55 3.78
C THR A 106 -11.14 2.54 2.79
N ALA A 107 -12.44 2.82 2.92
CA ALA A 107 -13.13 3.80 2.09
C ALA A 107 -12.57 5.23 2.22
N LYS A 108 -11.78 5.52 3.27
CA LYS A 108 -11.13 6.82 3.49
C LYS A 108 -9.95 7.06 2.55
N ALA A 109 -9.25 6.01 2.11
CA ALA A 109 -8.04 6.08 1.30
C ALA A 109 -8.34 6.29 -0.19
N LYS A 110 -9.17 7.28 -0.55
CA LYS A 110 -9.63 7.53 -1.92
C LYS A 110 -8.49 7.82 -2.89
N ALA A 111 -7.45 8.54 -2.44
CA ALA A 111 -6.29 8.87 -3.26
C ALA A 111 -5.43 7.66 -3.67
N THR A 112 -5.60 6.53 -3.00
CA THR A 112 -4.78 5.32 -3.14
C THR A 112 -5.62 4.08 -3.41
N GLY A 113 -6.69 4.22 -4.20
CA GLY A 113 -7.53 3.09 -4.64
C GLY A 113 -8.30 2.38 -3.52
N GLY A 114 -8.52 3.07 -2.39
CA GLY A 114 -9.18 2.50 -1.21
C GLY A 114 -8.24 1.69 -0.32
N TRP A 115 -6.92 1.86 -0.43
CA TRP A 115 -5.93 1.20 0.41
C TRP A 115 -5.05 2.22 1.14
N ALA A 116 -5.07 2.21 2.45
CA ALA A 116 -4.08 2.90 3.27
C ALA A 116 -2.80 2.07 3.33
N TYR A 117 -1.63 2.74 3.26
CA TYR A 117 -0.32 2.10 3.33
C TYR A 117 0.48 2.61 4.52
N GLY A 118 1.39 1.79 5.04
CA GLY A 118 2.29 2.18 6.11
C GLY A 118 3.59 1.39 6.08
N VAL A 119 4.68 2.00 6.52
CA VAL A 119 5.99 1.35 6.64
C VAL A 119 6.54 1.61 8.03
N TYR A 120 7.13 0.58 8.62
CA TYR A 120 7.63 0.57 9.99
C TYR A 120 9.04 0.02 10.04
N ASP A 121 9.87 0.58 10.90
CA ASP A 121 11.21 0.07 11.18
C ASP A 121 11.17 -1.26 11.98
N PRO A 122 12.31 -1.93 12.22
CA PRO A 122 12.35 -3.18 12.97
C PRO A 122 11.77 -3.10 14.38
N MET A 123 11.76 -1.91 14.97
CA MET A 123 11.23 -1.64 16.31
C MET A 123 9.73 -1.31 16.30
N GLY A 124 9.09 -1.31 15.13
CA GLY A 124 7.67 -0.96 14.96
C GLY A 124 7.40 0.55 14.96
N LYS A 125 8.42 1.39 14.84
CA LYS A 125 8.25 2.84 14.70
C LYS A 125 7.94 3.20 13.26
N LYS A 126 6.93 4.06 13.08
CA LYS A 126 6.54 4.58 11.76
C LYS A 126 7.73 5.23 11.04
N LYS A 127 7.95 4.84 9.79
CA LYS A 127 8.90 5.50 8.88
C LYS A 127 8.20 6.61 8.10
N ALA A 128 8.88 7.74 7.93
CA ALA A 128 8.43 8.82 7.07
C ALA A 128 8.68 8.43 5.60
N VAL A 129 7.66 7.87 4.94
CA VAL A 129 7.69 7.50 3.51
C VAL A 129 6.53 8.19 2.79
N ASP A 130 6.77 8.59 1.55
CA ASP A 130 5.68 8.97 0.65
C ASP A 130 4.98 7.68 0.20
N VAL A 131 3.85 7.35 0.83
CA VAL A 131 3.12 6.10 0.56
C VAL A 131 2.48 6.06 -0.83
N VAL A 132 2.29 7.21 -1.47
CA VAL A 132 1.79 7.26 -2.85
C VAL A 132 2.88 6.76 -3.78
N LYS A 133 4.07 7.39 -3.76
CA LYS A 133 5.20 7.03 -4.64
C LYS A 133 5.84 5.69 -4.25
N GLY A 134 6.03 5.46 -2.96
CA GLY A 134 6.75 4.28 -2.47
C GLY A 134 5.93 2.99 -2.41
N CYS A 135 4.60 3.10 -2.45
CA CYS A 135 3.71 1.93 -2.33
C CYS A 135 2.65 1.93 -3.44
N TYR A 136 1.72 2.89 -3.41
CA TYR A 136 0.53 2.87 -4.24
C TYR A 136 0.83 2.88 -5.74
N GLU A 137 1.75 3.68 -6.24
CA GLU A 137 2.04 3.75 -7.69
C GLU A 137 2.43 2.38 -8.26
N CYS A 138 3.26 1.61 -7.55
CA CYS A 138 3.63 0.25 -7.95
C CYS A 138 2.43 -0.70 -7.90
N HIS A 139 1.65 -0.69 -6.81
CA HIS A 139 0.43 -1.48 -6.67
C HIS A 139 -0.60 -1.14 -7.75
N ASN A 140 -0.77 0.15 -8.08
CA ASN A 140 -1.68 0.60 -9.13
C ASN A 140 -1.22 0.15 -10.54
N ALA A 141 0.09 0.22 -10.81
CA ALA A 141 0.63 -0.15 -12.11
C ALA A 141 0.55 -1.66 -12.38
N GLN A 142 0.75 -2.49 -11.36
CA GLN A 142 0.97 -3.93 -11.53
C GLN A 142 -0.14 -4.82 -10.97
N ALA A 143 -0.92 -4.35 -10.00
CA ALA A 143 -1.91 -5.16 -9.28
C ALA A 143 -3.32 -4.56 -9.25
N LYS A 144 -3.62 -3.54 -10.06
CA LYS A 144 -4.95 -2.89 -10.09
C LYS A 144 -6.08 -3.86 -10.41
N ALA A 145 -5.84 -4.82 -11.29
CA ALA A 145 -6.82 -5.83 -11.70
C ALA A 145 -7.21 -6.80 -10.56
N THR A 146 -6.38 -6.91 -9.53
CA THR A 146 -6.59 -7.74 -8.33
C THR A 146 -6.84 -6.87 -7.10
N ASP A 147 -7.52 -5.73 -7.29
CA ASP A 147 -7.77 -4.73 -6.25
C ASP A 147 -6.49 -4.30 -5.51
N TYR A 148 -5.42 -4.06 -6.28
CA TYR A 148 -4.10 -3.59 -5.80
C TYR A 148 -3.32 -4.60 -4.94
N VAL A 149 -3.67 -5.89 -4.94
CA VAL A 149 -2.99 -6.94 -4.17
C VAL A 149 -2.22 -7.87 -5.11
N PHE A 150 -0.90 -8.02 -4.90
CA PHE A 150 -0.04 -8.91 -5.70
C PHE A 150 -0.23 -10.38 -5.36
N GLU A 151 -0.73 -10.66 -4.16
CA GLU A 151 -0.81 -12.01 -3.66
C GLU A 151 -1.87 -12.83 -4.39
N LYS A 152 -1.53 -14.11 -4.58
CA LYS A 152 -2.47 -15.18 -4.91
C LYS A 152 -2.41 -16.21 -3.79
N TYR A 153 -3.55 -16.74 -3.39
CA TYR A 153 -3.57 -17.82 -2.43
C TYR A 153 -2.94 -19.07 -3.05
N ILE A 154 -2.07 -19.72 -2.29
CA ILE A 154 -1.46 -20.99 -2.64
C ILE A 154 -1.85 -21.96 -1.51
N ASP A 155 -2.53 -23.06 -1.86
CA ASP A 155 -2.91 -24.12 -0.92
C ASP A 155 -1.67 -24.87 -0.40
#